data_074bd565e171ac65a2684ac9fec7e849
#
_entry.id   074bd565e171ac65a2684ac9fec7e849
#
_cell.length_a   1.000
_cell.length_b   1.000
_cell.length_c   1.000
_cell.angle_alpha   90.00
_cell.angle_beta   90.00
_cell.angle_gamma   90.00
#
_symmetry.space_group_name_H-M   'P 1'
#
loop_
_entity.id
_entity.type
_entity.pdbx_description
1 polymer ?
#
loop_
_entity_poly.entity_id
_entity_poly.type
_entity_poly.pdbx_seq_one_letter_code
_entity_poly.pdbx_strand_id
1 'polypeptide(L)'
;RTAEGLHMIAAGLIFAALASALHVYIFVLESFLWTAPRTRPAFGTSVKQAEATKEMAFNQGFYNLFLAVVTAVGIVAVLIDATAAGAALIFAGTGSMLLAAIVLLVTSPDKKRAAIVQGTTPLLALVLLTIGFIL
;
A
#
# COMPACT_ATOMS: atom_id res chain seq x y z
N ARG A 1 -3.47 26.08 -10.31
CA ARG A 1 -3.68 24.69 -10.78
C ARG A 1 -4.75 24.62 -11.84
N THR A 2 -4.57 23.79 -12.83
CA THR A 2 -5.55 23.57 -13.88
C THR A 2 -6.71 22.69 -13.39
N ALA A 3 -7.86 22.73 -14.09
CA ALA A 3 -8.96 21.79 -13.83
C ALA A 3 -8.50 20.32 -14.00
N GLU A 4 -7.68 20.05 -15.02
CA GLU A 4 -7.09 18.71 -15.23
C GLU A 4 -6.19 18.31 -14.06
N GLY A 5 -5.35 19.20 -13.56
CA GLY A 5 -4.53 18.96 -12.38
C GLY A 5 -5.36 18.59 -11.15
N LEU A 6 -6.46 19.30 -10.91
CA LEU A 6 -7.38 18.99 -9.81
C LEU A 6 -8.04 17.61 -9.96
N HIS A 7 -8.44 17.23 -11.18
CA HIS A 7 -8.99 15.91 -11.44
C HIS A 7 -7.96 14.79 -11.20
N MET A 8 -6.70 15.02 -11.62
CA MET A 8 -5.62 14.07 -11.37
C MET A 8 -5.31 13.92 -9.89
N ILE A 9 -5.31 15.02 -9.13
CA ILE A 9 -5.15 14.96 -7.67
C ILE A 9 -6.30 14.19 -7.03
N ALA A 10 -7.55 14.46 -7.40
CA ALA A 10 -8.69 13.73 -6.85
C ALA A 10 -8.60 12.23 -7.13
N ALA A 11 -8.29 11.84 -8.36
CA ALA A 11 -8.08 10.45 -8.73
C ALA A 11 -6.90 9.82 -7.96
N GLY A 12 -5.79 10.53 -7.84
CA GLY A 12 -4.62 10.09 -7.08
C GLY A 12 -4.92 9.87 -5.60
N LEU A 13 -5.70 10.73 -4.97
CA LEU A 13 -6.16 10.56 -3.59
C LEU A 13 -7.06 9.33 -3.43
N ILE A 14 -7.92 9.05 -4.41
CA ILE A 14 -8.75 7.83 -4.40
C ILE A 14 -7.87 6.58 -4.45
N PHE A 15 -6.89 6.52 -5.34
CA PHE A 15 -5.97 5.38 -5.40
C PHE A 15 -5.07 5.28 -4.16
N ALA A 16 -4.67 6.38 -3.55
CA ALA A 16 -3.97 6.37 -2.26
C ALA A 16 -4.85 5.80 -1.13
N ALA A 17 -6.14 6.16 -1.11
CA ALA A 17 -7.10 5.59 -0.17
C ALA A 17 -7.32 4.10 -0.39
N LEU A 18 -7.42 3.65 -1.65
CA LEU A 18 -7.50 2.23 -1.99
C LEU A 18 -6.23 1.46 -1.58
N ALA A 19 -5.05 2.05 -1.79
CA ALA A 19 -3.78 1.48 -1.35
C ALA A 19 -3.73 1.33 0.18
N SER A 20 -4.19 2.34 0.92
CA SER A 20 -4.29 2.28 2.39
C SER A 20 -5.26 1.19 2.84
N ALA A 21 -6.44 1.10 2.24
CA ALA A 21 -7.42 0.07 2.56
C ALA A 21 -6.88 -1.35 2.29
N LEU A 22 -6.19 -1.55 1.18
CA LEU A 22 -5.54 -2.80 0.85
C LEU A 22 -4.47 -3.18 1.89
N HIS A 23 -3.66 -2.21 2.33
CA HIS A 23 -2.60 -2.48 3.32
C HIS A 23 -3.17 -2.72 4.73
N VAL A 24 -4.30 -2.12 5.10
CA VAL A 24 -5.05 -2.52 6.29
C VAL A 24 -5.55 -3.97 6.18
N TYR A 25 -6.05 -4.37 5.01
CA TYR A 25 -6.46 -5.75 4.76
C TYR A 25 -5.28 -6.73 4.87
N ILE A 26 -4.12 -6.39 4.28
CA ILE A 26 -2.89 -7.18 4.41
C ILE A 26 -2.46 -7.28 5.88
N PHE A 27 -2.53 -6.19 6.64
CA PHE A 27 -2.30 -6.21 8.09
C PHE A 27 -3.16 -7.26 8.80
N VAL A 28 -4.45 -7.29 8.52
CA VAL A 28 -5.36 -8.28 9.13
C VAL A 28 -4.96 -9.71 8.75
N LEU A 29 -4.63 -9.95 7.49
CA LEU A 29 -4.19 -11.26 7.02
C LEU A 29 -2.87 -11.71 7.67
N GLU A 30 -1.90 -10.82 7.72
CA GLU A 30 -0.56 -11.14 8.24
C GLU A 30 -0.52 -11.24 9.77
N SER A 31 -1.21 -10.35 10.47
CA SER A 31 -1.14 -10.29 11.93
C SER A 31 -2.12 -11.24 12.62
N PHE A 32 -3.28 -11.53 12.03
CA PHE A 32 -4.33 -12.28 12.70
C PHE A 32 -4.79 -13.54 11.96
N LEU A 33 -4.63 -13.61 10.64
CA LEU A 33 -5.16 -14.68 9.81
C LEU A 33 -4.08 -15.42 9.01
N TRP A 34 -2.82 -15.29 9.38
CA TRP A 34 -1.69 -15.81 8.59
C TRP A 34 -1.77 -17.30 8.32
N THR A 35 -2.17 -18.09 9.31
CA THR A 35 -2.28 -19.56 9.20
C THR A 35 -3.62 -20.04 8.68
N ALA A 36 -4.57 -19.14 8.43
CA ALA A 36 -5.91 -19.51 7.96
C ALA A 36 -5.86 -20.15 6.56
N PRO A 37 -6.70 -21.17 6.30
CA PRO A 37 -6.70 -21.88 5.00
C PRO A 37 -6.88 -20.97 3.78
N ARG A 38 -7.68 -19.92 3.90
CA ARG A 38 -7.94 -18.96 2.80
C ARG A 38 -6.85 -17.90 2.65
N THR A 39 -6.04 -17.64 3.67
CA THR A 39 -4.92 -16.69 3.60
C THR A 39 -3.70 -17.29 2.92
N ARG A 40 -3.39 -18.55 3.22
CA ARG A 40 -2.20 -19.23 2.71
C ARG A 40 -2.04 -19.21 1.19
N PRO A 41 -3.08 -19.45 0.37
CA PRO A 41 -2.97 -19.36 -1.09
C PRO A 41 -2.62 -17.96 -1.59
N ALA A 42 -3.09 -16.91 -0.92
CA ALA A 42 -2.82 -15.52 -1.29
C ALA A 42 -1.32 -15.18 -1.17
N PHE A 43 -0.63 -15.80 -0.22
CA PHE A 43 0.81 -15.60 0.03
C PHE A 43 1.69 -16.78 -0.44
N GLY A 44 1.09 -17.82 -1.02
CA GLY A 44 1.82 -18.98 -1.53
C GLY A 44 2.52 -19.80 -0.42
N THR A 45 1.94 -19.87 0.79
CA THR A 45 2.52 -20.57 1.93
C THR A 45 1.86 -21.93 2.19
N SER A 46 2.66 -22.94 2.52
CA SER A 46 2.18 -24.22 3.08
C SER A 46 1.79 -24.05 4.55
N VAL A 47 1.09 -25.03 5.12
CA VAL A 47 0.75 -25.05 6.56
C VAL A 47 2.01 -24.91 7.41
N LYS A 48 3.04 -25.73 7.11
CA LYS A 48 4.31 -25.75 7.86
C LYS A 48 5.05 -24.41 7.76
N GLN A 49 5.09 -23.81 6.58
CA GLN A 49 5.72 -22.49 6.37
C GLN A 49 4.97 -21.39 7.11
N ALA A 50 3.63 -21.40 7.06
CA ALA A 50 2.82 -20.40 7.74
C ALA A 50 3.02 -20.46 9.27
N GLU A 51 3.04 -21.66 9.86
CA GLU A 51 3.32 -21.80 11.29
C GLU A 51 4.75 -21.34 11.65
N ALA A 52 5.74 -21.69 10.84
CA ALA A 52 7.14 -21.32 11.08
C ALA A 52 7.39 -19.80 10.97
N THR A 53 6.58 -19.08 10.18
CA THR A 53 6.75 -17.63 9.92
C THR A 53 5.71 -16.75 10.60
N LYS A 54 4.86 -17.30 11.42
CA LYS A 54 3.72 -16.62 12.05
C LYS A 54 4.12 -15.38 12.85
N GLU A 55 5.18 -15.48 13.64
CA GLU A 55 5.67 -14.35 14.44
C GLU A 55 6.21 -13.22 13.56
N MET A 56 6.94 -13.55 12.51
CA MET A 56 7.43 -12.57 11.54
C MET A 56 6.26 -11.91 10.79
N ALA A 57 5.27 -12.70 10.37
CA ALA A 57 4.08 -12.18 9.68
C ALA A 57 3.28 -11.23 10.58
N PHE A 58 3.17 -11.53 11.87
CA PHE A 58 2.52 -10.64 12.83
C PHE A 58 3.16 -9.25 12.84
N ASN A 59 4.48 -9.18 12.97
CA ASN A 59 5.22 -7.92 12.95
C ASN A 59 5.10 -7.22 11.59
N GLN A 60 5.22 -7.95 10.50
CA GLN A 60 5.10 -7.44 9.13
C GLN A 60 3.73 -6.79 8.89
N GLY A 61 2.67 -7.39 9.39
CA GLY A 61 1.32 -6.83 9.30
C GLY A 61 1.22 -5.44 9.92
N PHE A 62 1.84 -5.22 11.07
CA PHE A 62 1.87 -3.89 11.69
C PHE A 62 2.63 -2.85 10.87
N TYR A 63 3.72 -3.21 10.19
CA TYR A 63 4.37 -2.30 9.23
C TYR A 63 3.42 -1.91 8.10
N ASN A 64 2.64 -2.84 7.58
CA ASN A 64 1.61 -2.54 6.57
C ASN A 64 0.54 -1.59 7.12
N LEU A 65 0.09 -1.78 8.37
CA LEU A 65 -0.81 -0.86 9.03
C LEU A 65 -0.22 0.55 9.13
N PHE A 66 1.04 0.67 9.54
CA PHE A 66 1.68 1.99 9.69
C PHE A 66 1.82 2.72 8.34
N LEU A 67 2.14 2.02 7.27
CA LEU A 67 2.14 2.60 5.93
C LEU A 67 0.75 3.11 5.52
N ALA A 68 -0.30 2.35 5.83
CA ALA A 68 -1.67 2.76 5.60
C ALA A 68 -2.05 4.01 6.41
N VAL A 69 -1.66 4.07 7.68
CA VAL A 69 -1.92 5.22 8.56
C VAL A 69 -1.20 6.47 8.06
N VAL A 70 0.09 6.37 7.73
CA VAL A 70 0.86 7.50 7.18
C VAL A 70 0.21 8.05 5.92
N THR A 71 -0.19 7.17 5.01
CA THR A 71 -0.87 7.56 3.77
C THR A 71 -2.22 8.22 4.06
N ALA A 72 -3.03 7.65 4.95
CA ALA A 72 -4.33 8.20 5.32
C ALA A 72 -4.22 9.59 5.97
N VAL A 73 -3.25 9.78 6.87
CA VAL A 73 -2.96 11.11 7.46
C VAL A 73 -2.57 12.10 6.37
N GLY A 74 -1.76 11.67 5.39
CA GLY A 74 -1.41 12.50 4.24
C GLY A 74 -2.61 12.92 3.40
N ILE A 75 -3.55 12.01 3.16
CA ILE A 75 -4.81 12.33 2.45
C ILE A 75 -5.60 13.39 3.22
N VAL A 76 -5.79 13.20 4.51
CA VAL A 76 -6.50 14.19 5.35
C VAL A 76 -5.79 15.52 5.31
N ALA A 77 -4.46 15.56 5.38
CA ALA A 77 -3.68 16.79 5.33
C ALA A 77 -3.90 17.56 4.01
N VAL A 78 -3.94 16.85 2.87
CA VAL A 78 -4.27 17.49 1.57
C VAL A 78 -5.69 18.06 1.58
N LEU A 79 -6.66 17.34 2.15
CA LEU A 79 -8.05 17.76 2.18
C LEU A 79 -8.32 18.98 3.08
N ILE A 80 -7.43 19.24 4.04
CA ILE A 80 -7.51 20.43 4.93
C ILE A 80 -6.49 21.52 4.55
N ASP A 81 -6.09 21.55 3.28
CA ASP A 81 -5.18 22.54 2.68
C ASP A 81 -3.72 22.50 3.20
N ALA A 82 -3.32 21.53 4.00
CA ALA A 82 -1.93 21.27 4.36
C ALA A 82 -1.22 20.47 3.26
N THR A 83 -1.31 20.96 2.01
CA THR A 83 -0.99 20.21 0.80
C THR A 83 0.47 19.69 0.76
N ALA A 84 1.44 20.52 1.13
CA ALA A 84 2.85 20.11 1.08
C ALA A 84 3.16 18.97 2.06
N ALA A 85 2.67 19.07 3.30
CA ALA A 85 2.82 18.01 4.30
C ALA A 85 2.06 16.75 3.88
N GLY A 86 0.83 16.90 3.39
CA GLY A 86 0.01 15.81 2.92
C GLY A 86 0.64 15.06 1.75
N ALA A 87 1.13 15.79 0.75
CA ALA A 87 1.85 15.21 -0.39
C ALA A 87 3.07 14.42 0.09
N ALA A 88 3.91 14.99 0.96
CA ALA A 88 5.09 14.31 1.48
C ALA A 88 4.72 12.98 2.17
N LEU A 89 3.69 12.97 3.00
CA LEU A 89 3.22 11.76 3.69
C LEU A 89 2.66 10.71 2.71
N ILE A 90 1.85 11.13 1.73
CA ILE A 90 1.31 10.20 0.74
C ILE A 90 2.44 9.60 -0.12
N PHE A 91 3.38 10.42 -0.59
CA PHE A 91 4.51 9.93 -1.38
C PHE A 91 5.41 9.00 -0.56
N ALA A 92 5.66 9.29 0.70
CA ALA A 92 6.42 8.41 1.59
C ALA A 92 5.69 7.07 1.80
N GLY A 93 4.39 7.10 2.10
CA GLY A 93 3.58 5.90 2.33
C GLY A 93 3.42 5.05 1.07
N THR A 94 2.88 5.62 0.00
CA THR A 94 2.64 4.88 -1.25
C THR A 94 3.94 4.52 -1.97
N GLY A 95 4.96 5.36 -1.89
CA GLY A 95 6.30 5.06 -2.39
C GLY A 95 6.92 3.85 -1.71
N SER A 96 6.82 3.77 -0.39
CA SER A 96 7.27 2.61 0.39
C SER A 96 6.49 1.34 0.04
N MET A 97 5.16 1.45 -0.15
CA MET A 97 4.32 0.33 -0.59
C MET A 97 4.77 -0.20 -1.96
N LEU A 98 5.00 0.70 -2.91
CA LEU A 98 5.45 0.32 -4.26
C LEU A 98 6.83 -0.32 -4.25
N LEU A 99 7.78 0.27 -3.52
CA LEU A 99 9.14 -0.28 -3.40
C LEU A 99 9.12 -1.68 -2.75
N ALA A 100 8.32 -1.87 -1.72
CA ALA A 100 8.15 -3.20 -1.10
C ALA A 100 7.58 -4.22 -2.09
N ALA A 101 6.59 -3.83 -2.91
CA ALA A 101 6.04 -4.68 -3.95
C ALA A 101 7.09 -5.03 -5.03
N ILE A 102 7.93 -4.08 -5.42
CA ILE A 102 9.03 -4.30 -6.37
C ILE A 102 10.06 -5.28 -5.78
N VAL A 103 10.45 -5.10 -4.52
CA VAL A 103 11.36 -6.03 -3.83
C VAL A 103 10.77 -7.43 -3.82
N LEU A 104 9.50 -7.57 -3.47
CA LEU A 104 8.81 -8.86 -3.48
C LEU A 104 8.82 -9.51 -4.87
N LEU A 105 8.54 -8.74 -5.91
CA LEU A 105 8.52 -9.21 -7.30
C LEU A 105 9.89 -9.73 -7.74
N VAL A 106 10.96 -9.02 -7.38
CA VAL A 106 12.34 -9.35 -7.78
C VAL A 106 12.90 -10.53 -6.97
N THR A 107 12.64 -10.57 -5.67
CA THR A 107 13.22 -11.57 -4.78
C THR A 107 12.41 -12.86 -4.69
N SER A 108 11.12 -12.80 -4.98
CA SER A 108 10.20 -13.95 -4.86
C SER A 108 9.28 -14.02 -6.08
N PRO A 109 9.81 -14.47 -7.27
CA PRO A 109 9.01 -14.52 -8.50
C PRO A 109 7.78 -15.42 -8.43
N ASP A 110 7.78 -16.41 -7.54
CA ASP A 110 6.64 -17.28 -7.24
C ASP A 110 5.48 -16.52 -6.58
N LYS A 111 5.74 -15.34 -6.02
CA LYS A 111 4.74 -14.44 -5.41
C LYS A 111 4.38 -13.24 -6.28
N LYS A 112 4.63 -13.34 -7.58
CA LYS A 112 4.37 -12.28 -8.57
C LYS A 112 2.96 -11.71 -8.48
N ARG A 113 1.95 -12.56 -8.32
CA ARG A 113 0.56 -12.11 -8.21
C ARG A 113 0.34 -11.21 -7.01
N ALA A 114 0.86 -11.58 -5.84
CA ALA A 114 0.78 -10.78 -4.63
C ALA A 114 1.49 -9.42 -4.81
N ALA A 115 2.67 -9.42 -5.41
CA ALA A 115 3.44 -8.21 -5.70
C ALA A 115 2.67 -7.24 -6.61
N ILE A 116 2.05 -7.74 -7.69
CA ILE A 116 1.25 -6.92 -8.61
C ILE A 116 0.02 -6.34 -7.90
N VAL A 117 -0.69 -7.15 -7.13
CA VAL A 117 -1.86 -6.68 -6.37
C VAL A 117 -1.47 -5.58 -5.39
N GLN A 118 -0.37 -5.74 -4.66
CA GLN A 118 0.08 -4.75 -3.67
C GLN A 118 0.62 -3.47 -4.30
N GLY A 119 1.25 -3.55 -5.47
CA GLY A 119 1.96 -2.43 -6.08
C GLY A 119 1.10 -1.57 -7.01
N THR A 120 -0.01 -2.07 -7.52
CA THR A 120 -0.78 -1.37 -8.55
C THR A 120 -1.43 -0.08 -8.05
N THR A 121 -2.14 -0.13 -6.94
CA THR A 121 -2.81 1.08 -6.41
C THR A 121 -1.83 2.15 -5.93
N PRO A 122 -0.72 1.83 -5.22
CA PRO A 122 0.27 2.86 -4.88
C PRO A 122 0.95 3.44 -6.13
N LEU A 123 1.23 2.64 -7.15
CA LEU A 123 1.81 3.14 -8.40
C LEU A 123 0.88 4.16 -9.08
N LEU A 124 -0.41 3.84 -9.21
CA LEU A 124 -1.39 4.74 -9.79
C LEU A 124 -1.54 6.03 -8.97
N ALA A 125 -1.56 5.94 -7.65
CA ALA A 125 -1.58 7.10 -6.78
C ALA A 125 -0.38 8.02 -7.03
N LEU A 126 0.84 7.46 -7.06
CA LEU A 126 2.08 8.21 -7.30
C LEU A 126 2.07 8.92 -8.65
N VAL A 127 1.70 8.23 -9.71
CA VAL A 127 1.67 8.78 -11.08
C VAL A 127 0.64 9.92 -11.17
N LEU A 128 -0.59 9.68 -10.73
CA LEU A 128 -1.66 10.67 -10.82
C LEU A 128 -1.41 11.90 -9.96
N LEU A 129 -0.91 11.73 -8.74
CA LEU A 129 -0.56 12.85 -7.87
C LEU A 129 0.62 13.65 -8.42
N THR A 130 1.64 12.98 -8.95
CA THR A 130 2.77 13.67 -9.58
C THR A 130 2.30 14.54 -10.74
N ILE A 131 1.49 14.00 -11.65
CA ILE A 131 0.92 14.75 -12.77
C ILE A 131 0.04 15.91 -12.25
N GLY A 132 -0.83 15.61 -11.29
CA GLY A 132 -1.76 16.61 -10.76
C GLY A 132 -1.09 17.77 -10.04
N PHE A 133 0.04 17.54 -9.37
CA PHE A 133 0.79 18.63 -8.71
C PHE A 133 1.67 19.44 -9.65
N ILE A 134 1.97 18.91 -10.85
CA ILE A 134 2.73 19.64 -11.88
C ILE A 134 1.79 20.52 -12.75
N LEU A 135 0.56 20.08 -13.01
CA LEU A 135 -0.44 20.82 -13.82
C LEU A 135 -1.17 21.89 -13.01
#